data_0f52e576863cd4284643287ba7c38bf0
#
_entry.id   0f52e576863cd4284643287ba7c38bf0
#
_cell.length_a   1.000
_cell.length_b   1.000
_cell.length_c   1.000
_cell.angle_alpha   90.00
_cell.angle_beta   90.00
_cell.angle_gamma   90.00
#
_symmetry.space_group_name_H-M   'P 1'
#
loop_
_entity.id
_entity.type
_entity.pdbx_description
1 polymer ?
#
loop_
_entity_poly.entity_id
_entity_poly.type
_entity_poly.pdbx_seq_one_letter_code
_entity_poly.pdbx_strand_id
1 'polypeptide(L)'
;MVELFNRVSSRSALPIDDELRQPDRQAFDSWAMKYLFGEDSDDAARAVERAIRDLAMERTQRTISGREQQQKAVRRTVFDPAPIAARILMEHGIPPRLRDFLPSEESWTGMITTMNVPAHESAPATLGETLLDQGDVLIGQNKLMETPSEAHSRAVVALLAVDPKFTGEFALPVDSDVVSAAVDEWSAAWGTWRQTVRAALKTVLPKPSQAQRRVQVARELESRTGLLAATLASD
;
A
#
# COMPACT_ATOMS: atom_id res chain seq x y z
N MET A 1 27.94 47.68 23.80
CA MET A 1 27.54 46.27 24.07
C MET A 1 26.29 45.87 23.38
N VAL A 2 25.17 46.54 23.55
CA VAL A 2 23.91 46.28 22.83
C VAL A 2 24.11 46.27 21.29
N GLU A 3 24.95 47.17 20.79
CA GLU A 3 25.25 47.24 19.35
C GLU A 3 26.01 46.02 18.81
N LEU A 4 26.99 45.51 19.58
CA LEU A 4 27.71 44.27 19.22
C LEU A 4 26.80 43.06 19.23
N PHE A 5 25.97 42.93 20.25
CA PHE A 5 24.97 41.85 20.34
C PHE A 5 24.00 41.89 19.15
N ASN A 6 23.50 43.10 18.82
CA ASN A 6 22.59 43.27 17.69
C ASN A 6 23.26 42.93 16.35
N ARG A 7 24.54 43.22 16.15
CA ARG A 7 25.27 42.81 14.93
C ARG A 7 25.42 41.32 14.83
N VAL A 8 25.80 40.64 15.91
CA VAL A 8 25.97 39.19 15.93
C VAL A 8 24.62 38.48 15.72
N SER A 9 23.54 38.98 16.35
CA SER A 9 22.22 38.34 16.30
C SER A 9 21.44 38.60 15.01
N SER A 10 21.75 39.68 14.28
CA SER A 10 20.99 40.08 13.08
C SER A 10 21.53 39.48 11.78
N ARG A 11 22.73 38.91 11.77
CA ARG A 11 23.29 38.30 10.58
C ARG A 11 22.85 36.83 10.39
N SER A 12 22.94 36.34 9.15
CA SER A 12 22.70 34.94 8.82
C SER A 12 23.72 34.05 9.54
N ALA A 13 23.27 32.89 10.02
CA ALA A 13 24.14 31.90 10.63
C ALA A 13 25.20 31.40 9.63
N LEU A 14 26.46 31.49 10.01
CA LEU A 14 27.60 30.99 9.26
C LEU A 14 28.05 29.60 9.76
N PRO A 15 28.84 28.84 8.99
CA PRO A 15 29.59 27.71 9.53
C PRO A 15 30.40 28.12 10.76
N ILE A 16 30.54 27.24 11.75
CA ILE A 16 31.10 27.59 13.05
C ILE A 16 32.53 28.19 12.97
N ASP A 17 33.36 27.65 12.09
CA ASP A 17 34.73 28.15 11.90
C ASP A 17 34.77 29.56 11.30
N ASP A 18 33.80 29.86 10.41
CA ASP A 18 33.67 31.18 9.81
C ASP A 18 33.02 32.17 10.81
N GLU A 19 32.09 31.69 11.63
CA GLU A 19 31.45 32.46 12.70
C GLU A 19 32.46 32.91 13.76
N LEU A 20 33.33 32.02 14.21
CA LEU A 20 34.36 32.33 15.23
C LEU A 20 35.47 33.27 14.74
N ARG A 21 35.62 33.41 13.42
CA ARG A 21 36.57 34.32 12.77
C ARG A 21 36.01 35.74 12.56
N GLN A 22 34.71 35.94 12.77
CA GLN A 22 34.10 37.25 12.54
C GLN A 22 34.58 38.25 13.58
N PRO A 23 34.99 39.47 13.15
CA PRO A 23 35.52 40.48 14.09
C PRO A 23 34.53 40.90 15.17
N ASP A 24 33.24 40.99 14.82
CA ASP A 24 32.17 41.34 15.76
C ASP A 24 31.94 40.22 16.79
N ARG A 25 32.04 38.98 16.39
CA ARG A 25 31.98 37.81 17.27
C ARG A 25 33.17 37.78 18.23
N GLN A 26 34.37 37.95 17.72
CA GLN A 26 35.60 38.00 18.54
C GLN A 26 35.55 39.13 19.55
N ALA A 27 35.09 40.33 19.15
CA ALA A 27 34.91 41.45 20.05
C ALA A 27 33.88 41.18 21.15
N PHE A 28 32.78 40.52 20.80
CA PHE A 28 31.77 40.13 21.78
C PHE A 28 32.28 39.06 22.76
N ASP A 29 32.93 38.02 22.26
CA ASP A 29 33.49 36.93 23.07
C ASP A 29 34.59 37.47 24.00
N SER A 30 35.49 38.34 23.50
CA SER A 30 36.54 38.99 24.31
C SER A 30 35.95 39.86 25.42
N TRP A 31 34.87 40.61 25.12
CA TRP A 31 34.18 41.37 26.15
C TRP A 31 33.49 40.48 27.20
N ALA A 32 32.76 39.44 26.75
CA ALA A 32 32.09 38.52 27.64
C ALA A 32 33.08 37.82 28.58
N MET A 33 34.25 37.45 28.06
CA MET A 33 35.31 36.83 28.83
C MET A 33 35.91 37.74 29.88
N LYS A 34 36.20 39.03 29.54
CA LYS A 34 36.64 40.03 30.51
C LYS A 34 35.62 40.29 31.61
N TYR A 35 34.34 40.29 31.25
CA TYR A 35 33.25 40.47 32.20
C TYR A 35 33.11 39.29 33.18
N LEU A 36 33.30 38.06 32.68
CA LEU A 36 33.13 36.81 33.47
C LEU A 36 34.39 36.44 34.28
N PHE A 37 35.59 36.68 33.76
CA PHE A 37 36.83 36.14 34.31
C PHE A 37 37.87 37.19 34.68
N GLY A 38 37.63 38.49 34.45
CA GLY A 38 38.55 39.57 34.72
C GLY A 38 39.57 39.86 33.61
N GLU A 39 40.50 40.80 33.84
CA GLU A 39 41.42 41.29 32.78
C GLU A 39 42.52 40.28 32.36
N ASP A 40 42.88 39.32 33.24
CA ASP A 40 43.89 38.26 32.93
C ASP A 40 43.32 37.01 32.30
N SER A 41 42.33 37.15 31.41
CA SER A 41 41.47 36.06 30.95
C SER A 41 41.86 35.42 29.62
N ASP A 42 43.03 35.71 29.02
CA ASP A 42 43.39 35.22 27.68
C ASP A 42 43.46 33.69 27.58
N ASP A 43 43.89 32.99 28.61
CA ASP A 43 43.94 31.54 28.64
C ASP A 43 42.53 30.93 28.85
N ALA A 44 41.70 31.56 29.69
CA ALA A 44 40.32 31.18 29.90
C ALA A 44 39.50 31.42 28.62
N ALA A 45 39.70 32.54 27.93
CA ALA A 45 39.07 32.85 26.66
C ALA A 45 39.37 31.78 25.60
N ARG A 46 40.66 31.39 25.45
CA ARG A 46 41.09 30.33 24.53
C ARG A 46 40.54 28.95 24.90
N ALA A 47 40.39 28.64 26.19
CA ALA A 47 39.80 27.41 26.67
C ALA A 47 38.32 27.34 26.34
N VAL A 48 37.54 28.40 26.53
CA VAL A 48 36.13 28.49 26.21
C VAL A 48 35.90 28.47 24.72
N GLU A 49 36.71 29.15 23.91
CA GLU A 49 36.62 29.09 22.43
C GLU A 49 36.82 27.67 21.93
N ARG A 50 37.82 26.96 22.47
CA ARG A 50 38.01 25.53 22.14
C ARG A 50 36.79 24.66 22.50
N ALA A 51 36.26 24.82 23.72
CA ALA A 51 35.10 24.09 24.19
C ALA A 51 33.85 24.37 23.32
N ILE A 52 33.62 25.64 22.92
CA ILE A 52 32.52 25.98 21.98
C ILE A 52 32.72 25.33 20.63
N ARG A 53 33.93 25.33 20.08
CA ARG A 53 34.27 24.71 18.82
C ARG A 53 34.04 23.19 18.87
N ASP A 54 34.49 22.54 19.93
CA ASP A 54 34.34 21.10 20.12
C ASP A 54 32.87 20.70 20.24
N LEU A 55 32.07 21.44 21.02
CA LEU A 55 30.61 21.23 21.14
C LEU A 55 29.89 21.42 19.81
N ALA A 56 30.29 22.42 19.03
CA ALA A 56 29.69 22.68 17.73
C ALA A 56 30.03 21.57 16.72
N MET A 57 31.27 21.11 16.69
CA MET A 57 31.70 19.96 15.89
C MET A 57 30.95 18.70 16.29
N GLU A 58 30.82 18.41 17.57
CA GLU A 58 30.08 17.25 18.06
C GLU A 58 28.59 17.28 17.65
N ARG A 59 27.93 18.45 17.79
CA ARG A 59 26.55 18.64 17.33
C ARG A 59 26.42 18.42 15.82
N THR A 60 27.35 18.95 15.03
CA THR A 60 27.36 18.78 13.59
C THR A 60 27.54 17.32 13.21
N GLN A 61 28.46 16.60 13.84
CA GLN A 61 28.67 15.16 13.63
C GLN A 61 27.42 14.33 14.02
N ARG A 62 26.78 14.67 15.16
CA ARG A 62 25.52 14.00 15.55
C ARG A 62 24.40 14.25 14.54
N THR A 63 24.31 15.46 13.99
CA THR A 63 23.30 15.81 12.98
C THR A 63 23.57 15.07 11.66
N ILE A 64 24.83 14.97 11.23
CA ILE A 64 25.23 14.24 10.03
C ILE A 64 24.95 12.74 10.19
N SER A 65 25.39 12.15 11.31
CA SER A 65 25.12 10.73 11.58
C SER A 65 23.64 10.43 11.74
N GLY A 66 22.85 11.33 12.33
CA GLY A 66 21.38 11.23 12.39
C GLY A 66 20.73 11.28 11.00
N ARG A 67 21.19 12.19 10.11
CA ARG A 67 20.73 12.26 8.72
C ARG A 67 21.15 11.05 7.90
N GLU A 68 22.37 10.55 8.07
CA GLU A 68 22.84 9.34 7.43
C GLU A 68 22.07 8.11 7.91
N GLN A 69 21.75 8.01 9.20
CA GLN A 69 20.91 6.94 9.75
C GLN A 69 19.49 7.03 9.23
N GLN A 70 18.90 8.24 9.13
CA GLN A 70 17.61 8.45 8.48
C GLN A 70 17.65 8.10 6.99
N GLN A 71 18.68 8.52 6.26
CA GLN A 71 18.84 8.15 4.85
C GLN A 71 19.07 6.65 4.66
N LYS A 72 19.85 6.00 5.56
CA LYS A 72 19.98 4.53 5.58
C LYS A 72 18.68 3.83 5.98
N ALA A 73 17.85 4.42 6.84
CA ALA A 73 16.52 3.90 7.18
C ALA A 73 15.52 4.09 6.02
N VAL A 74 15.60 5.21 5.29
CA VAL A 74 14.80 5.45 4.07
C VAL A 74 15.30 4.60 2.89
N ARG A 75 16.62 4.34 2.80
CA ARG A 75 17.21 3.37 1.85
C ARG A 75 17.02 1.91 2.26
N ARG A 76 16.49 1.61 3.45
CA ARG A 76 15.97 0.29 3.77
C ARG A 76 14.76 0.06 2.90
N THR A 77 15.08 -0.40 1.69
CA THR A 77 14.23 -1.01 0.68
C THR A 77 12.76 -0.74 0.91
N VAL A 78 12.26 0.28 0.21
CA VAL A 78 10.82 0.38 -0.04
C VAL A 78 10.43 -1.03 -0.48
N PHE A 79 9.59 -1.69 0.31
CA PHE A 79 9.13 -3.03 -0.04
C PHE A 79 8.39 -2.93 -1.36
N ASP A 80 8.91 -3.58 -2.39
CA ASP A 80 8.26 -3.66 -3.69
C ASP A 80 7.46 -4.96 -3.76
N PRO A 81 6.12 -4.90 -3.80
CA PRO A 81 5.26 -6.07 -3.90
C PRO A 81 5.26 -6.70 -5.30
N ALA A 82 5.62 -5.94 -6.35
CA ALA A 82 5.46 -6.33 -7.74
C ALA A 82 6.21 -7.61 -8.14
N PRO A 83 7.48 -7.83 -7.77
CA PRO A 83 8.17 -9.08 -8.09
C PRO A 83 7.56 -10.30 -7.42
N ILE A 84 7.05 -10.14 -6.19
CA ILE A 84 6.42 -11.24 -5.45
C ILE A 84 5.09 -11.60 -6.10
N ALA A 85 4.27 -10.61 -6.42
CA ALA A 85 2.99 -10.82 -7.11
C ALA A 85 3.19 -11.49 -8.49
N ALA A 86 4.18 -11.01 -9.28
CA ALA A 86 4.52 -11.60 -10.55
C ALA A 86 4.92 -13.08 -10.41
N ARG A 87 5.77 -13.41 -9.43
CA ARG A 87 6.18 -14.78 -9.18
C ARG A 87 5.01 -15.68 -8.79
N ILE A 88 4.12 -15.22 -7.91
CA ILE A 88 2.92 -15.97 -7.52
C ILE A 88 2.05 -16.27 -8.74
N LEU A 89 1.83 -15.28 -9.63
CA LEU A 89 1.05 -15.49 -10.85
C LEU A 89 1.75 -16.41 -11.84
N MET A 90 3.07 -16.39 -11.93
CA MET A 90 3.83 -17.33 -12.77
C MET A 90 3.74 -18.77 -12.26
N GLU A 91 3.78 -18.98 -10.95
CA GLU A 91 3.76 -20.30 -10.32
C GLU A 91 2.35 -20.91 -10.24
N HIS A 92 1.32 -20.08 -10.04
CA HIS A 92 -0.05 -20.54 -9.75
C HIS A 92 -1.08 -20.10 -10.79
N GLY A 93 -0.66 -19.40 -11.83
CA GLY A 93 -1.52 -18.93 -12.90
C GLY A 93 -2.42 -17.76 -12.50
N ILE A 94 -3.23 -17.33 -13.46
CA ILE A 94 -4.28 -16.33 -13.26
C ILE A 94 -5.49 -16.99 -12.58
N PRO A 95 -6.36 -16.20 -11.91
CA PRO A 95 -7.59 -16.73 -11.34
C PRO A 95 -8.48 -17.37 -12.41
N PRO A 96 -9.12 -18.52 -12.12
CA PRO A 96 -10.02 -19.16 -13.05
C PRO A 96 -11.22 -18.27 -13.32
N ARG A 97 -11.64 -18.19 -14.59
CA ARG A 97 -12.81 -17.42 -15.02
C ARG A 97 -13.99 -18.36 -15.26
N LEU A 98 -15.19 -17.93 -14.91
CA LEU A 98 -16.40 -18.73 -15.12
C LEU A 98 -16.55 -19.20 -16.57
N ARG A 99 -16.17 -18.35 -17.55
CA ARG A 99 -16.24 -18.68 -18.98
C ARG A 99 -15.44 -19.94 -19.36
N ASP A 100 -14.37 -20.25 -18.63
CA ASP A 100 -13.51 -21.42 -18.90
C ASP A 100 -14.18 -22.74 -18.53
N PHE A 101 -15.30 -22.72 -17.80
CA PHE A 101 -16.08 -23.85 -17.32
C PHE A 101 -17.43 -23.99 -18.06
N LEU A 102 -17.84 -22.95 -18.78
CA LEU A 102 -19.02 -23.04 -19.61
C LEU A 102 -18.72 -23.86 -20.86
N PRO A 103 -19.68 -24.64 -21.36
CA PRO A 103 -19.55 -25.29 -22.65
C PRO A 103 -19.25 -24.29 -23.77
N SER A 104 -18.70 -24.73 -24.90
CA SER A 104 -18.45 -23.83 -26.03
C SER A 104 -19.78 -23.22 -26.53
N GLU A 105 -19.75 -21.95 -26.91
CA GLU A 105 -20.95 -21.24 -27.38
C GLU A 105 -21.64 -21.94 -28.57
N GLU A 106 -20.86 -22.67 -29.36
CA GLU A 106 -21.36 -23.48 -30.48
C GLU A 106 -22.21 -24.68 -30.01
N SER A 107 -22.00 -25.16 -28.77
CA SER A 107 -22.77 -26.26 -28.18
C SER A 107 -24.04 -25.79 -27.47
N TRP A 108 -24.26 -24.50 -27.33
CA TRP A 108 -25.49 -23.95 -26.77
C TRP A 108 -26.59 -24.02 -27.80
N THR A 109 -27.23 -25.19 -27.88
CA THR A 109 -28.27 -25.48 -28.86
C THR A 109 -29.48 -24.57 -28.64
N GLY A 110 -29.40 -23.35 -29.16
CA GLY A 110 -30.54 -22.53 -29.53
C GLY A 110 -31.05 -21.54 -28.53
N MET A 111 -30.67 -21.52 -27.22
CA MET A 111 -31.19 -20.50 -26.31
C MET A 111 -30.10 -19.96 -25.43
N ILE A 112 -29.78 -18.69 -25.69
CA ILE A 112 -28.84 -17.89 -24.93
C ILE A 112 -29.64 -16.82 -24.15
N THR A 113 -29.36 -16.67 -22.86
CA THR A 113 -29.81 -15.54 -22.07
C THR A 113 -28.71 -14.49 -22.04
N THR A 114 -28.97 -13.32 -22.58
CA THR A 114 -28.08 -12.16 -22.43
C THR A 114 -28.48 -11.40 -21.19
N MET A 115 -27.53 -11.23 -20.29
CA MET A 115 -27.70 -10.43 -19.07
C MET A 115 -26.85 -9.18 -19.17
N ASN A 116 -27.37 -8.09 -18.62
CA ASN A 116 -26.66 -6.80 -18.59
C ASN A 116 -26.40 -6.40 -17.14
N VAL A 117 -25.11 -6.40 -16.77
CA VAL A 117 -24.67 -5.92 -15.45
C VAL A 117 -24.59 -4.41 -15.50
N PRO A 118 -25.42 -3.69 -14.72
CA PRO A 118 -25.41 -2.24 -14.69
C PRO A 118 -24.12 -1.72 -14.05
N ALA A 119 -23.83 -0.43 -14.27
CA ALA A 119 -22.74 0.25 -13.58
C ALA A 119 -22.97 0.24 -12.06
N HIS A 120 -21.96 -0.13 -11.31
CA HIS A 120 -22.02 -0.29 -9.86
C HIS A 120 -20.68 0.04 -9.19
N GLU A 121 -20.71 0.21 -7.87
CA GLU A 121 -19.49 0.35 -7.08
C GLU A 121 -18.76 -0.98 -7.00
N SER A 122 -17.43 -0.93 -7.00
CA SER A 122 -16.59 -2.12 -6.87
C SER A 122 -16.66 -2.68 -5.44
N ALA A 123 -17.62 -3.55 -5.19
CA ALA A 123 -17.83 -4.23 -3.92
C ALA A 123 -18.17 -5.72 -4.16
N PRO A 124 -18.00 -6.59 -3.16
CA PRO A 124 -18.38 -7.99 -3.29
C PRO A 124 -19.87 -8.14 -3.60
N ALA A 125 -20.17 -8.88 -4.64
CA ALA A 125 -21.54 -9.28 -4.96
C ALA A 125 -21.95 -10.49 -4.12
N THR A 126 -23.21 -10.52 -3.68
CA THR A 126 -23.84 -11.62 -2.92
C THR A 126 -25.20 -11.96 -3.50
N LEU A 127 -25.70 -13.13 -3.15
CA LEU A 127 -27.06 -13.53 -3.47
C LEU A 127 -28.05 -12.96 -2.43
N GLY A 128 -29.26 -12.69 -2.85
CA GLY A 128 -30.37 -12.42 -1.96
C GLY A 128 -30.73 -13.67 -1.15
N GLU A 129 -30.80 -13.52 0.17
CA GLU A 129 -31.02 -14.62 1.11
C GLU A 129 -32.48 -14.71 1.58
N THR A 130 -33.26 -13.65 1.36
CA THR A 130 -34.66 -13.63 1.79
C THR A 130 -35.63 -14.07 0.70
N LEU A 131 -36.83 -14.48 1.07
CA LEU A 131 -37.90 -14.85 0.10
C LEU A 131 -38.27 -13.71 -0.86
N LEU A 132 -37.97 -12.45 -0.48
CA LEU A 132 -38.29 -11.28 -1.28
C LEU A 132 -37.21 -10.94 -2.32
N ASP A 133 -35.97 -11.38 -2.09
CA ASP A 133 -34.82 -11.10 -2.93
C ASP A 133 -34.14 -12.37 -3.48
N GLN A 134 -34.82 -13.51 -3.37
CA GLN A 134 -34.37 -14.77 -3.93
C GLN A 134 -34.24 -14.67 -5.46
N GLY A 135 -33.03 -14.95 -5.97
CA GLY A 135 -32.72 -14.77 -7.39
C GLY A 135 -32.16 -13.37 -7.71
N ASP A 136 -32.08 -12.48 -6.74
CA ASP A 136 -31.45 -11.18 -6.88
C ASP A 136 -29.93 -11.25 -6.64
N VAL A 137 -29.18 -10.46 -7.38
CA VAL A 137 -27.77 -10.18 -7.11
C VAL A 137 -27.69 -8.86 -6.37
N LEU A 138 -27.00 -8.86 -5.24
CA LEU A 138 -26.86 -7.69 -4.37
C LEU A 138 -25.40 -7.21 -4.36
N ILE A 139 -25.23 -5.88 -4.23
CA ILE A 139 -23.96 -5.26 -3.87
C ILE A 139 -24.19 -4.50 -2.55
N GLY A 140 -23.57 -5.01 -1.48
CA GLY A 140 -23.89 -4.58 -0.12
C GLY A 140 -25.36 -4.89 0.20
N GLN A 141 -26.17 -3.84 0.43
CA GLN A 141 -27.63 -3.97 0.69
C GLN A 141 -28.48 -3.57 -0.53
N ASN A 142 -27.86 -3.21 -1.64
CA ASN A 142 -28.57 -2.72 -2.80
C ASN A 142 -28.72 -3.82 -3.85
N LYS A 143 -29.94 -3.98 -4.39
CA LYS A 143 -30.18 -4.85 -5.54
C LYS A 143 -29.44 -4.31 -6.75
N LEU A 144 -28.55 -5.15 -7.31
CA LEU A 144 -27.85 -4.85 -8.55
C LEU A 144 -28.71 -5.22 -9.75
N MET A 145 -29.19 -6.45 -9.77
CA MET A 145 -30.02 -6.96 -10.85
C MET A 145 -30.82 -8.19 -10.41
N GLU A 146 -31.85 -8.49 -11.17
CA GLU A 146 -32.62 -9.74 -11.10
C GLU A 146 -32.18 -10.68 -12.22
N THR A 147 -32.21 -11.97 -11.98
CA THR A 147 -31.81 -12.97 -12.96
C THR A 147 -32.91 -14.02 -13.16
N PRO A 148 -32.89 -14.76 -14.29
CA PRO A 148 -33.92 -15.76 -14.60
C PRO A 148 -33.98 -16.95 -13.63
N SER A 149 -32.88 -17.27 -12.95
CA SER A 149 -32.82 -18.36 -11.97
C SER A 149 -31.68 -18.11 -10.97
N GLU A 150 -31.70 -18.85 -9.85
CA GLU A 150 -30.62 -18.83 -8.87
C GLU A 150 -29.25 -19.22 -9.48
N ALA A 151 -29.21 -20.19 -10.42
CA ALA A 151 -27.98 -20.54 -11.11
C ALA A 151 -27.37 -19.35 -11.86
N HIS A 152 -28.20 -18.55 -12.54
CA HIS A 152 -27.77 -17.34 -13.22
C HIS A 152 -27.30 -16.25 -12.24
N SER A 153 -27.96 -16.09 -11.07
CA SER A 153 -27.49 -15.20 -10.01
C SER A 153 -26.11 -15.60 -9.51
N ARG A 154 -25.91 -16.90 -9.24
CA ARG A 154 -24.60 -17.47 -8.84
C ARG A 154 -23.54 -17.21 -9.91
N ALA A 155 -23.87 -17.32 -11.19
CA ALA A 155 -22.96 -17.02 -12.29
C ALA A 155 -22.56 -15.53 -12.33
N VAL A 156 -23.50 -14.62 -12.09
CA VAL A 156 -23.18 -13.16 -11.97
C VAL A 156 -22.26 -12.91 -10.78
N VAL A 157 -22.56 -13.50 -9.62
CA VAL A 157 -21.69 -13.39 -8.44
C VAL A 157 -20.30 -13.94 -8.72
N ALA A 158 -20.19 -15.07 -9.41
CA ALA A 158 -18.92 -15.67 -9.83
C ALA A 158 -18.13 -14.75 -10.79
N LEU A 159 -18.80 -14.14 -11.75
CA LEU A 159 -18.21 -13.16 -12.66
C LEU A 159 -17.67 -11.95 -11.89
N LEU A 160 -18.47 -11.36 -11.03
CA LEU A 160 -18.10 -10.18 -10.22
C LEU A 160 -17.06 -10.51 -9.14
N ALA A 161 -16.93 -11.75 -8.70
CA ALA A 161 -15.87 -12.18 -7.80
C ALA A 161 -14.48 -12.11 -8.46
N VAL A 162 -14.41 -12.33 -9.77
CA VAL A 162 -13.17 -12.28 -10.56
C VAL A 162 -12.95 -10.91 -11.19
N ASP A 163 -14.02 -10.26 -11.65
CA ASP A 163 -13.99 -8.91 -12.21
C ASP A 163 -15.03 -8.00 -11.54
N PRO A 164 -14.71 -7.43 -10.38
CA PRO A 164 -15.64 -6.61 -9.60
C PRO A 164 -16.04 -5.29 -10.27
N LYS A 165 -15.42 -4.94 -11.39
CA LYS A 165 -15.73 -3.72 -12.16
C LYS A 165 -16.45 -4.05 -13.47
N PHE A 166 -16.74 -5.33 -13.70
CA PHE A 166 -17.42 -5.72 -14.91
C PHE A 166 -18.77 -5.01 -15.04
N THR A 167 -18.99 -4.43 -16.19
CA THR A 167 -20.27 -3.80 -16.58
C THR A 167 -20.55 -4.16 -18.03
N GLY A 168 -21.84 -4.24 -18.39
CA GLY A 168 -22.24 -4.55 -19.75
C GLY A 168 -22.83 -5.93 -19.90
N GLU A 169 -22.93 -6.36 -21.16
CA GLU A 169 -23.60 -7.58 -21.52
C GLU A 169 -22.68 -8.80 -21.45
N PHE A 170 -23.24 -9.91 -20.98
CA PHE A 170 -22.61 -11.23 -21.08
C PHE A 170 -23.70 -12.28 -21.31
N ALA A 171 -23.32 -13.32 -22.03
CA ALA A 171 -24.23 -14.37 -22.43
C ALA A 171 -24.02 -15.63 -21.57
N LEU A 172 -25.13 -16.28 -21.20
CA LEU A 172 -25.15 -17.58 -20.53
C LEU A 172 -26.13 -18.51 -21.23
N PRO A 173 -25.95 -19.84 -21.12
CA PRO A 173 -27.00 -20.79 -21.50
C PRO A 173 -28.30 -20.51 -20.73
N VAL A 174 -29.46 -20.66 -21.37
CA VAL A 174 -30.76 -20.63 -20.71
C VAL A 174 -30.92 -21.78 -19.72
N ASP A 175 -30.29 -22.92 -20.03
CA ASP A 175 -30.34 -24.10 -19.18
C ASP A 175 -29.64 -23.86 -17.83
N SER A 176 -30.45 -23.78 -16.77
CA SER A 176 -29.98 -23.52 -15.41
C SER A 176 -29.09 -24.65 -14.85
N ASP A 177 -29.29 -25.89 -15.32
CA ASP A 177 -28.49 -27.04 -14.84
C ASP A 177 -27.07 -26.96 -15.40
N VAL A 178 -26.92 -26.57 -16.67
CA VAL A 178 -25.63 -26.32 -17.31
C VAL A 178 -24.88 -25.15 -16.61
N VAL A 179 -25.57 -24.07 -16.31
CA VAL A 179 -25.01 -22.93 -15.61
C VAL A 179 -24.60 -23.31 -14.17
N SER A 180 -25.46 -24.09 -13.48
CA SER A 180 -25.16 -24.53 -12.11
C SER A 180 -23.93 -25.44 -12.07
N ALA A 181 -23.81 -26.39 -12.95
CA ALA A 181 -22.66 -27.29 -13.06
C ALA A 181 -21.36 -26.49 -13.29
N ALA A 182 -21.37 -25.54 -14.23
CA ALA A 182 -20.22 -24.68 -14.52
C ALA A 182 -19.82 -23.80 -13.32
N VAL A 183 -20.80 -23.26 -12.59
CA VAL A 183 -20.56 -22.45 -11.39
C VAL A 183 -19.96 -23.31 -10.26
N ASP A 184 -20.43 -24.54 -10.08
CA ASP A 184 -19.91 -25.45 -9.05
C ASP A 184 -18.46 -25.86 -9.36
N GLU A 185 -18.14 -26.20 -10.60
CA GLU A 185 -16.78 -26.51 -11.04
C GLU A 185 -15.86 -25.28 -10.88
N TRP A 186 -16.33 -24.12 -11.34
CA TRP A 186 -15.59 -22.87 -11.16
C TRP A 186 -15.34 -22.57 -9.67
N SER A 187 -16.35 -22.71 -8.81
CA SER A 187 -16.25 -22.44 -7.38
C SER A 187 -15.19 -23.32 -6.70
N ALA A 188 -15.13 -24.60 -7.07
CA ALA A 188 -14.10 -25.53 -6.59
C ALA A 188 -12.70 -25.10 -7.05
N ALA A 189 -12.54 -24.78 -8.33
CA ALA A 189 -11.26 -24.30 -8.90
C ALA A 189 -10.83 -22.96 -8.29
N TRP A 190 -11.78 -22.03 -8.13
CA TRP A 190 -11.58 -20.74 -7.48
C TRP A 190 -11.15 -20.88 -6.02
N GLY A 191 -11.82 -21.74 -5.26
CA GLY A 191 -11.47 -22.04 -3.87
C GLY A 191 -10.04 -22.58 -3.75
N THR A 192 -9.69 -23.53 -4.62
CA THR A 192 -8.34 -24.13 -4.68
C THR A 192 -7.29 -23.07 -5.02
N TRP A 193 -7.52 -22.25 -6.05
CA TRP A 193 -6.60 -21.18 -6.44
C TRP A 193 -6.38 -20.19 -5.32
N ARG A 194 -7.44 -19.72 -4.65
CA ARG A 194 -7.35 -18.79 -3.50
C ARG A 194 -6.53 -19.39 -2.36
N GLN A 195 -6.78 -20.64 -1.99
CA GLN A 195 -6.03 -21.32 -0.92
C GLN A 195 -4.55 -21.42 -1.28
N THR A 196 -4.22 -21.77 -2.52
CA THR A 196 -2.86 -21.91 -3.01
C THR A 196 -2.12 -20.56 -2.98
N VAL A 197 -2.75 -19.49 -3.46
CA VAL A 197 -2.16 -18.14 -3.44
C VAL A 197 -1.97 -17.64 -2.00
N ARG A 198 -2.93 -17.87 -1.11
CA ARG A 198 -2.79 -17.54 0.32
C ARG A 198 -1.63 -18.30 0.97
N ALA A 199 -1.50 -19.60 0.68
CA ALA A 199 -0.39 -20.41 1.17
C ALA A 199 0.95 -19.89 0.62
N ALA A 200 1.02 -19.54 -0.66
CA ALA A 200 2.20 -18.94 -1.27
C ALA A 200 2.57 -17.61 -0.61
N LEU A 201 1.59 -16.73 -0.35
CA LEU A 201 1.82 -15.46 0.38
C LEU A 201 2.39 -15.71 1.79
N LYS A 202 1.84 -16.68 2.53
CA LYS A 202 2.33 -17.06 3.87
C LYS A 202 3.74 -17.67 3.81
N THR A 203 4.06 -18.43 2.76
CA THR A 203 5.38 -19.02 2.56
C THR A 203 6.43 -17.96 2.24
N VAL A 204 6.12 -17.01 1.38
CA VAL A 204 7.05 -15.93 0.99
C VAL A 204 7.23 -14.90 2.10
N LEU A 205 6.18 -14.64 2.88
CA LEU A 205 6.13 -13.65 3.95
C LEU A 205 5.65 -14.29 5.26
N PRO A 206 6.47 -15.18 5.89
CA PRO A 206 5.99 -16.05 6.97
C PRO A 206 5.78 -15.34 8.30
N LYS A 207 6.45 -14.20 8.56
CA LYS A 207 6.42 -13.55 9.87
C LYS A 207 5.13 -12.76 10.08
N PRO A 208 4.50 -12.81 11.29
CA PRO A 208 3.33 -11.99 11.62
C PRO A 208 3.58 -10.49 11.38
N SER A 209 4.78 -10.00 11.68
CA SER A 209 5.19 -8.60 11.42
C SER A 209 5.17 -8.20 9.94
N GLN A 210 5.01 -9.16 9.03
CA GLN A 210 4.92 -8.93 7.58
C GLN A 210 3.47 -8.89 7.07
N ALA A 211 2.47 -8.89 7.95
CA ALA A 211 1.05 -8.84 7.56
C ALA A 211 0.75 -7.68 6.61
N GLN A 212 1.24 -6.46 6.90
CA GLN A 212 1.07 -5.31 5.99
C GLN A 212 1.71 -5.54 4.61
N ARG A 213 2.84 -6.25 4.54
CA ARG A 213 3.48 -6.58 3.26
C ARG A 213 2.65 -7.60 2.47
N ARG A 214 2.03 -8.58 3.15
CA ARG A 214 1.07 -9.50 2.49
C ARG A 214 -0.10 -8.74 1.89
N VAL A 215 -0.66 -7.77 2.62
CA VAL A 215 -1.73 -6.90 2.09
C VAL A 215 -1.26 -6.09 0.88
N GLN A 216 -0.02 -5.58 0.88
CA GLN A 216 0.52 -4.87 -0.29
C GLN A 216 0.68 -5.80 -1.50
N VAL A 217 1.16 -7.03 -1.31
CA VAL A 217 1.23 -8.03 -2.40
C VAL A 217 -0.17 -8.43 -2.88
N ALA A 218 -1.15 -8.59 -1.98
CA ALA A 218 -2.53 -8.87 -2.35
C ALA A 218 -3.15 -7.74 -3.19
N ARG A 219 -2.88 -6.47 -2.85
CA ARG A 219 -3.29 -5.31 -3.67
C ARG A 219 -2.62 -5.27 -5.04
N GLU A 220 -1.36 -5.67 -5.11
CA GLU A 220 -0.65 -5.77 -6.39
C GLU A 220 -1.22 -6.91 -7.25
N LEU A 221 -1.57 -8.05 -6.64
CA LEU A 221 -2.31 -9.13 -7.33
C LEU A 221 -3.66 -8.64 -7.83
N GLU A 222 -4.41 -7.88 -7.00
CA GLU A 222 -5.66 -7.24 -7.40
C GLU A 222 -5.47 -6.34 -8.62
N SER A 223 -4.46 -5.47 -8.62
CA SER A 223 -4.21 -4.55 -9.75
C SER A 223 -3.90 -5.28 -11.06
N ARG A 224 -3.30 -6.48 -10.98
CA ARG A 224 -2.93 -7.29 -12.13
C ARG A 224 -4.03 -8.23 -12.63
N THR A 225 -4.92 -8.64 -11.73
CA THR A 225 -5.95 -9.65 -12.01
C THR A 225 -7.36 -9.09 -12.02
N GLY A 226 -7.56 -7.87 -11.54
CA GLY A 226 -8.88 -7.26 -11.33
C GLY A 226 -9.59 -7.69 -10.04
N LEU A 227 -9.02 -8.65 -9.29
CA LEU A 227 -9.60 -9.17 -8.04
C LEU A 227 -9.62 -8.15 -6.92
N LEU A 228 -10.57 -8.28 -5.99
CA LEU A 228 -10.54 -7.50 -4.74
C LEU A 228 -9.48 -8.06 -3.79
N ALA A 229 -8.56 -7.21 -3.33
CA ALA A 229 -7.49 -7.57 -2.39
C ALA A 229 -8.04 -8.20 -1.10
N ALA A 230 -9.24 -7.79 -0.67
CA ALA A 230 -9.93 -8.36 0.48
C ALA A 230 -10.15 -9.86 0.39
N THR A 231 -10.33 -10.41 -0.83
CA THR A 231 -10.51 -11.86 -1.04
C THR A 231 -9.25 -12.67 -0.79
N LEU A 232 -8.07 -12.07 -0.90
CA LEU A 232 -6.77 -12.71 -0.69
C LEU A 232 -6.15 -12.41 0.68
N ALA A 233 -6.49 -11.28 1.29
CA ALA A 233 -5.89 -10.79 2.53
C ALA A 233 -6.62 -11.23 3.80
N SER A 234 -7.89 -11.64 3.72
CA SER A 234 -8.64 -12.16 4.89
C SER A 234 -8.12 -13.55 5.28
N ASP A 235 -7.78 -13.67 6.55
CA ASP A 235 -7.36 -14.94 7.19
C ASP A 235 -8.47 -15.97 7.25
#